data_212f881d0c4730ebf4dcb5641452c4c0
#
_entry.id   212f881d0c4730ebf4dcb5641452c4c0
#
_cell.length_a   1.000
_cell.length_b   1.000
_cell.length_c   1.000
_cell.angle_alpha   90.00
_cell.angle_beta   90.00
_cell.angle_gamma   90.00
#
_symmetry.space_group_name_H-M   'P 1'
#
loop_
_entity.id
_entity.type
_entity.pdbx_description
1 polymer ?
#
loop_
_entity_poly.entity_id
_entity_poly.type
_entity_poly.pdbx_seq_one_letter_code
_entity_poly.pdbx_strand_id
1 'polypeptide(L)'
;EDREATFLIGGSQCTRRCDFCQIDTGKPAAFDADEPRRVGSSVKQMNLRYATVTGVARDDLPDEGAWLYAETIRQIKKQSPGTGVEILIPDFSGRPELLQKVFDTKPQVFAHNVETVPRIFKRIRPAFTYDRSLDVLSQGREAGMVTKSNLILGMGEEIPEVLQALQDLHDAGTDIITITQYLRPSPRHHPVERWVKPQEFVELSQAAEEIGYLGVLA
;
A
#
# COMPACT_ATOMS: atom_id res chain seq x y z
N GLU A 1 -5.45 -21.20 12.19
CA GLU A 1 -6.04 -20.29 11.19
C GLU A 1 -5.92 -18.87 11.70
N ASP A 2 -5.31 -17.99 10.91
CA ASP A 2 -4.74 -16.73 11.42
C ASP A 2 -5.79 -15.64 11.73
N ARG A 3 -7.04 -15.81 11.29
CA ARG A 3 -8.14 -14.84 11.47
C ARG A 3 -7.73 -13.44 10.97
N GLU A 4 -7.22 -13.38 9.74
CA GLU A 4 -6.83 -12.16 9.05
C GLU A 4 -7.69 -11.97 7.79
N ALA A 5 -7.95 -10.73 7.43
CA ALA A 5 -8.66 -10.40 6.19
C ALA A 5 -8.23 -9.04 5.65
N THR A 6 -8.34 -8.92 4.33
CA THR A 6 -8.12 -7.65 3.61
C THR A 6 -9.45 -7.08 3.14
N PHE A 7 -9.66 -5.78 3.38
CA PHE A 7 -10.83 -5.03 2.94
C PHE A 7 -10.42 -3.99 1.92
N LEU A 8 -11.11 -3.99 0.78
CA LEU A 8 -11.01 -2.93 -0.22
C LEU A 8 -12.12 -1.90 0.05
N ILE A 9 -11.73 -0.63 0.24
CA ILE A 9 -12.66 0.47 0.51
C ILE A 9 -12.61 1.55 -0.60
N GLY A 10 -13.58 2.45 -0.58
CA GLY A 10 -13.67 3.56 -1.53
C GLY A 10 -14.47 3.23 -2.79
N GLY A 11 -15.09 2.05 -2.84
CA GLY A 11 -15.88 1.59 -3.97
C GLY A 11 -15.09 0.72 -4.96
N SER A 12 -15.65 0.53 -6.16
CA SER A 12 -15.14 -0.38 -7.19
C SER A 12 -14.36 0.31 -8.33
N GLN A 13 -14.27 1.64 -8.30
CA GLN A 13 -13.58 2.42 -9.34
C GLN A 13 -12.49 3.30 -8.72
N CYS A 14 -11.29 3.24 -9.30
CA CYS A 14 -10.15 4.07 -8.92
C CYS A 14 -10.03 5.28 -9.85
N THR A 15 -9.72 6.45 -9.31
CA THR A 15 -9.44 7.65 -10.13
C THR A 15 -8.09 7.59 -10.81
N ARG A 16 -7.21 6.66 -10.40
CA ARG A 16 -5.86 6.49 -10.94
C ARG A 16 -5.70 5.15 -11.64
N ARG A 17 -4.94 5.15 -12.73
CA ARG A 17 -4.63 3.95 -13.49
C ARG A 17 -3.19 3.54 -13.29
N CYS A 18 -2.97 2.40 -12.65
CA CYS A 18 -1.68 1.71 -12.60
C CYS A 18 -1.68 0.54 -13.58
N ASP A 19 -0.58 0.35 -14.30
CA ASP A 19 -0.52 -0.58 -15.44
C ASP A 19 -0.47 -2.07 -15.02
N PHE A 20 -0.34 -2.33 -13.72
CA PHE A 20 -0.37 -3.67 -13.11
C PHE A 20 -1.70 -4.00 -12.42
N CYS A 21 -2.59 -3.00 -12.21
CA CYS A 21 -3.75 -3.14 -11.33
C CYS A 21 -5.03 -3.46 -12.10
N GLN A 22 -5.76 -4.49 -11.66
CA GLN A 22 -7.00 -4.96 -12.30
C GLN A 22 -8.23 -4.10 -11.96
N ILE A 23 -8.14 -3.19 -10.98
CA ILE A 23 -9.28 -2.37 -10.58
C ILE A 23 -9.83 -1.54 -11.76
N ASP A 24 -11.12 -1.40 -11.86
CA ASP A 24 -11.72 -0.51 -12.84
C ASP A 24 -11.34 0.95 -12.58
N THR A 25 -11.03 1.67 -13.66
CA THR A 25 -10.61 3.07 -13.57
C THR A 25 -11.65 3.98 -14.19
N GLY A 26 -11.89 5.12 -13.55
CA GLY A 26 -12.87 6.09 -13.99
C GLY A 26 -13.22 7.10 -12.91
N LYS A 27 -14.27 7.87 -13.17
CA LYS A 27 -14.86 8.75 -12.17
C LYS A 27 -15.89 7.96 -11.36
N PRO A 28 -15.66 7.72 -10.06
CA PRO A 28 -16.61 7.01 -9.21
C PRO A 28 -17.97 7.72 -9.17
N ALA A 29 -19.04 6.94 -9.28
CA ALA A 29 -20.40 7.49 -9.32
C ALA A 29 -20.95 7.88 -7.94
N ALA A 30 -20.42 7.27 -6.88
CA ALA A 30 -20.95 7.46 -5.52
C ALA A 30 -19.85 7.43 -4.46
N PHE A 31 -20.13 8.11 -3.35
CA PHE A 31 -19.38 8.03 -2.11
C PHE A 31 -20.30 7.47 -1.03
N ASP A 32 -19.87 6.39 -0.37
CA ASP A 32 -20.64 5.75 0.69
C ASP A 32 -20.03 6.09 2.07
N ALA A 33 -20.62 7.03 2.75
CA ALA A 33 -20.17 7.44 4.09
C ALA A 33 -20.40 6.37 5.18
N ASP A 34 -21.21 5.34 4.92
CA ASP A 34 -21.49 4.25 5.86
C ASP A 34 -20.54 3.04 5.69
N GLU A 35 -19.74 3.03 4.62
CA GLU A 35 -18.78 1.94 4.38
C GLU A 35 -17.83 1.69 5.57
N PRO A 36 -17.22 2.70 6.23
CA PRO A 36 -16.36 2.50 7.39
C PRO A 36 -17.03 1.73 8.53
N ARG A 37 -18.29 2.06 8.83
CA ARG A 37 -19.06 1.39 9.87
C ARG A 37 -19.30 -0.09 9.53
N ARG A 38 -19.63 -0.38 8.28
CA ARG A 38 -19.85 -1.76 7.81
C ARG A 38 -18.57 -2.58 7.85
N VAL A 39 -17.43 -2.01 7.46
CA VAL A 39 -16.12 -2.68 7.57
C VAL A 39 -15.84 -3.02 9.04
N GLY A 40 -16.00 -2.07 9.97
CA GLY A 40 -15.82 -2.33 11.39
C GLY A 40 -16.76 -3.44 11.92
N SER A 41 -18.00 -3.47 11.44
CA SER A 41 -18.97 -4.53 11.78
C SER A 41 -18.53 -5.90 11.24
N SER A 42 -18.03 -5.96 10.00
CA SER A 42 -17.54 -7.20 9.39
C SER A 42 -16.30 -7.74 10.13
N VAL A 43 -15.35 -6.89 10.50
CA VAL A 43 -14.17 -7.25 11.30
C VAL A 43 -14.58 -7.89 12.60
N LYS A 44 -15.56 -7.28 13.31
CA LYS A 44 -16.11 -7.82 14.56
C LYS A 44 -16.81 -9.17 14.38
N GLN A 45 -17.68 -9.28 13.36
CA GLN A 45 -18.43 -10.51 13.10
C GLN A 45 -17.52 -11.69 12.72
N MET A 46 -16.45 -11.41 11.95
CA MET A 46 -15.44 -12.40 11.59
C MET A 46 -14.46 -12.71 12.72
N ASN A 47 -14.52 -11.98 13.84
CA ASN A 47 -13.63 -12.11 14.99
C ASN A 47 -12.15 -12.09 14.58
N LEU A 48 -11.77 -11.10 13.75
CA LEU A 48 -10.42 -11.00 13.20
C LEU A 48 -9.41 -10.58 14.28
N ARG A 49 -8.20 -11.14 14.20
CA ARG A 49 -7.03 -10.69 14.94
C ARG A 49 -6.33 -9.54 14.25
N TYR A 50 -6.36 -9.54 12.92
CA TYR A 50 -5.70 -8.54 12.09
C TYR A 50 -6.53 -8.20 10.86
N ALA A 51 -6.61 -6.93 10.52
CA ALA A 51 -7.34 -6.43 9.37
C ALA A 51 -6.43 -5.53 8.53
N THR A 52 -6.17 -5.90 7.29
CA THR A 52 -5.55 -5.03 6.31
C THR A 52 -6.63 -4.26 5.56
N VAL A 53 -6.55 -2.94 5.60
CA VAL A 53 -7.48 -2.07 4.86
C VAL A 53 -6.70 -1.42 3.73
N THR A 54 -7.14 -1.67 2.51
CA THR A 54 -6.65 -1.00 1.30
C THR A 54 -7.81 -0.34 0.58
N GLY A 55 -7.55 0.50 -0.40
CA GLY A 55 -8.63 1.14 -1.12
C GLY A 55 -8.20 1.73 -2.46
N VAL A 56 -9.20 2.17 -3.20
CA VAL A 56 -9.01 2.90 -4.45
C VAL A 56 -8.62 4.35 -4.17
N ALA A 57 -7.88 4.97 -5.09
CA ALA A 57 -7.68 6.43 -5.04
C ALA A 57 -9.00 7.15 -5.37
N ARG A 58 -9.26 8.23 -4.64
CA ARG A 58 -10.48 9.05 -4.73
C ARG A 58 -10.13 10.53 -4.90
N ASP A 59 -9.29 10.84 -5.90
CA ASP A 59 -8.90 12.22 -6.23
C ASP A 59 -10.10 13.12 -6.60
N ASP A 60 -11.28 12.52 -6.80
CA ASP A 60 -12.55 13.20 -7.02
C ASP A 60 -13.15 13.81 -5.74
N LEU A 61 -12.68 13.39 -4.56
CA LEU A 61 -13.12 13.92 -3.27
C LEU A 61 -12.22 15.06 -2.79
N PRO A 62 -12.75 16.05 -2.05
CA PRO A 62 -11.97 17.21 -1.60
C PRO A 62 -10.75 16.85 -0.72
N ASP A 63 -10.80 15.74 -0.01
CA ASP A 63 -9.74 15.21 0.83
C ASP A 63 -9.08 13.96 0.26
N GLU A 64 -9.25 13.71 -1.05
CA GLU A 64 -8.72 12.56 -1.76
C GLU A 64 -9.07 11.20 -1.10
N GLY A 65 -10.12 11.19 -0.28
CA GLY A 65 -10.58 10.01 0.45
C GLY A 65 -9.89 9.76 1.79
N ALA A 66 -9.05 10.67 2.29
CA ALA A 66 -8.31 10.49 3.54
C ALA A 66 -9.24 10.24 4.75
N TRP A 67 -10.41 10.90 4.80
CA TRP A 67 -11.42 10.66 5.84
C TRP A 67 -11.90 9.20 5.85
N LEU A 68 -12.11 8.62 4.67
CA LEU A 68 -12.61 7.25 4.53
C LEU A 68 -11.66 6.24 5.17
N TYR A 69 -10.35 6.37 4.91
CA TYR A 69 -9.32 5.52 5.52
C TYR A 69 -9.26 5.73 7.04
N ALA A 70 -9.21 6.98 7.47
CA ALA A 70 -9.16 7.32 8.89
C ALA A 70 -10.39 6.83 9.65
N GLU A 71 -11.60 7.04 9.10
CA GLU A 71 -12.84 6.62 9.74
C GLU A 71 -12.98 5.08 9.77
N THR A 72 -12.50 4.39 8.74
CA THR A 72 -12.48 2.92 8.73
C THR A 72 -11.64 2.37 9.90
N ILE A 73 -10.46 2.94 10.14
CA ILE A 73 -9.63 2.54 11.27
C ILE A 73 -10.34 2.82 12.60
N ARG A 74 -10.97 4.01 12.75
CA ARG A 74 -11.73 4.36 13.97
C ARG A 74 -12.86 3.38 14.23
N GLN A 75 -13.61 3.01 13.20
CA GLN A 75 -14.72 2.07 13.29
C GLN A 75 -14.27 0.66 13.65
N ILE A 76 -13.16 0.18 13.09
CA ILE A 76 -12.56 -1.10 13.46
C ILE A 76 -12.16 -1.06 14.94
N LYS A 77 -11.39 -0.06 15.37
CA LYS A 77 -10.95 0.07 16.76
C LYS A 77 -12.11 0.20 17.77
N LYS A 78 -13.17 0.91 17.37
CA LYS A 78 -14.38 1.06 18.19
C LYS A 78 -15.14 -0.24 18.37
N GLN A 79 -15.31 -1.03 17.30
CA GLN A 79 -16.16 -2.22 17.28
C GLN A 79 -15.42 -3.50 17.64
N SER A 80 -14.10 -3.53 17.42
CA SER A 80 -13.21 -4.66 17.70
C SER A 80 -11.85 -4.18 18.23
N PRO A 81 -11.76 -3.68 19.47
CA PRO A 81 -10.56 -3.00 20.01
C PRO A 81 -9.30 -3.87 20.05
N GLY A 82 -9.45 -5.20 20.03
CA GLY A 82 -8.34 -6.15 20.02
C GLY A 82 -7.78 -6.49 18.63
N THR A 83 -8.39 -5.97 17.57
CA THR A 83 -7.92 -6.23 16.18
C THR A 83 -6.80 -5.28 15.79
N GLY A 84 -5.65 -5.82 15.36
CA GLY A 84 -4.60 -5.04 14.72
C GLY A 84 -5.04 -4.52 13.35
N VAL A 85 -4.59 -3.32 12.96
CA VAL A 85 -4.96 -2.71 11.69
C VAL A 85 -3.71 -2.30 10.91
N GLU A 86 -3.58 -2.83 9.71
CA GLU A 86 -2.69 -2.32 8.67
C GLU A 86 -3.51 -1.47 7.70
N ILE A 87 -3.01 -0.30 7.36
CA ILE A 87 -3.63 0.59 6.38
C ILE A 87 -2.71 0.81 5.20
N LEU A 88 -3.17 0.45 4.00
CA LEU A 88 -2.47 0.72 2.74
C LEU A 88 -3.21 1.82 1.99
N ILE A 89 -2.57 2.99 1.89
CA ILE A 89 -3.15 4.21 1.33
C ILE A 89 -2.58 4.58 -0.04
N PRO A 90 -3.30 5.36 -0.88
CA PRO A 90 -2.68 6.14 -1.95
C PRO A 90 -1.80 7.24 -1.35
N ASP A 91 -1.15 8.04 -2.19
CA ASP A 91 -0.24 9.08 -1.69
C ASP A 91 -0.91 10.37 -1.22
N PHE A 92 -2.22 10.53 -1.39
CA PHE A 92 -2.97 11.78 -1.12
C PHE A 92 -2.22 13.03 -1.62
N SER A 93 -1.64 12.94 -2.83
CA SER A 93 -0.81 13.98 -3.45
C SER A 93 0.36 14.48 -2.58
N GLY A 94 0.78 13.70 -1.58
CA GLY A 94 1.82 14.04 -0.60
C GLY A 94 1.40 15.11 0.42
N ARG A 95 0.11 15.42 0.54
CA ARG A 95 -0.42 16.49 1.39
C ARG A 95 -0.37 16.12 2.86
N PRO A 96 0.48 16.79 3.69
CA PRO A 96 0.69 16.41 5.09
C PRO A 96 -0.60 16.44 5.92
N GLU A 97 -1.49 17.40 5.67
CA GLU A 97 -2.76 17.53 6.40
C GLU A 97 -3.74 16.38 6.12
N LEU A 98 -3.60 15.69 4.97
CA LEU A 98 -4.41 14.50 4.65
C LEU A 98 -3.81 13.25 5.26
N LEU A 99 -2.49 13.11 5.18
CA LEU A 99 -1.74 12.03 5.82
C LEU A 99 -1.94 12.05 7.34
N GLN A 100 -1.89 13.25 7.95
CA GLN A 100 -2.08 13.41 9.40
C GLN A 100 -3.43 12.87 9.88
N LYS A 101 -4.51 12.99 9.09
CA LYS A 101 -5.81 12.40 9.43
C LYS A 101 -5.73 10.89 9.65
N VAL A 102 -4.88 10.21 8.86
CA VAL A 102 -4.64 8.76 8.99
C VAL A 102 -3.72 8.48 10.17
N PHE A 103 -2.63 9.22 10.33
CA PHE A 103 -1.67 9.05 11.43
C PHE A 103 -2.32 9.23 12.80
N ASP A 104 -3.24 10.19 12.94
CA ASP A 104 -3.99 10.42 14.19
C ASP A 104 -4.82 9.21 14.64
N THR A 105 -5.13 8.29 13.72
CA THR A 105 -5.83 7.04 14.06
C THR A 105 -4.92 5.95 14.61
N LYS A 106 -3.59 6.13 14.49
CA LYS A 106 -2.55 5.21 14.98
C LYS A 106 -2.78 3.76 14.56
N PRO A 107 -2.78 3.44 13.26
CA PRO A 107 -2.77 2.05 12.80
C PRO A 107 -1.51 1.34 13.31
N GLN A 108 -1.54 0.02 13.42
CA GLN A 108 -0.36 -0.78 13.81
C GLN A 108 0.71 -0.74 12.72
N VAL A 109 0.29 -0.77 11.44
CA VAL A 109 1.18 -0.64 10.30
C VAL A 109 0.59 0.38 9.33
N PHE A 110 1.42 1.32 8.91
CA PHE A 110 1.13 2.29 7.86
C PHE A 110 1.86 1.87 6.59
N ALA A 111 1.11 1.56 5.54
CA ALA A 111 1.65 1.11 4.27
C ALA A 111 1.37 2.08 3.13
N HIS A 112 2.39 2.31 2.31
CA HIS A 112 2.30 2.94 1.01
C HIS A 112 3.26 2.23 0.05
N ASN A 113 2.72 1.64 -1.01
CA ASN A 113 3.51 0.85 -1.94
C ASN A 113 4.19 1.71 -2.99
N VAL A 114 5.49 1.50 -3.19
CA VAL A 114 6.26 2.08 -4.31
C VAL A 114 6.08 1.25 -5.58
N GLU A 115 5.98 -0.04 -5.47
CA GLU A 115 5.69 -1.06 -6.48
C GLU A 115 6.85 -1.35 -7.43
N THR A 116 7.61 -0.34 -7.88
CA THR A 116 8.67 -0.55 -8.88
C THR A 116 9.78 0.48 -8.77
N VAL A 117 10.84 0.31 -9.56
CA VAL A 117 12.06 1.13 -9.58
C VAL A 117 11.88 2.44 -10.37
N PRO A 118 12.69 3.49 -10.10
CA PRO A 118 12.56 4.83 -10.71
C PRO A 118 12.45 4.85 -12.23
N ARG A 119 13.29 4.06 -12.93
CA ARG A 119 13.38 4.09 -14.40
C ARG A 119 12.06 3.77 -15.10
N ILE A 120 11.31 2.82 -14.57
CA ILE A 120 10.03 2.40 -15.16
C ILE A 120 8.81 2.93 -14.41
N PHE A 121 9.01 3.66 -13.31
CA PHE A 121 7.96 4.10 -12.38
C PHE A 121 6.83 4.83 -13.09
N LYS A 122 7.16 5.86 -13.91
CA LYS A 122 6.14 6.67 -14.58
C LYS A 122 5.31 5.88 -15.59
N ARG A 123 5.88 4.86 -16.21
CA ARG A 123 5.15 3.95 -17.11
C ARG A 123 4.16 3.08 -16.32
N ILE A 124 4.60 2.53 -15.21
CA ILE A 124 3.83 1.59 -14.40
C ILE A 124 2.79 2.29 -13.52
N ARG A 125 3.15 3.47 -12.97
CA ARG A 125 2.31 4.27 -12.05
C ARG A 125 2.22 5.74 -12.49
N PRO A 126 1.56 6.06 -13.61
CA PRO A 126 1.62 7.39 -14.22
C PRO A 126 1.05 8.53 -13.36
N ALA A 127 0.15 8.22 -12.40
CA ALA A 127 -0.46 9.20 -11.50
C ALA A 127 0.32 9.44 -10.20
N PHE A 128 1.41 8.70 -10.00
CA PHE A 128 2.28 8.81 -8.83
C PHE A 128 3.67 9.33 -9.24
N THR A 129 4.49 9.70 -8.27
CA THR A 129 5.93 9.90 -8.46
C THR A 129 6.70 9.10 -7.43
N TYR A 130 7.90 8.65 -7.79
CA TYR A 130 8.76 7.87 -6.91
C TYR A 130 9.12 8.65 -5.65
N ASP A 131 9.63 9.87 -5.82
CA ASP A 131 10.04 10.74 -4.72
C ASP A 131 8.90 11.06 -3.76
N ARG A 132 7.68 11.33 -4.29
CA ARG A 132 6.51 11.57 -3.44
C ARG A 132 6.10 10.31 -2.66
N SER A 133 6.28 9.14 -3.23
CA SER A 133 5.99 7.88 -2.53
C SER A 133 6.98 7.64 -1.38
N LEU A 134 8.26 7.99 -1.57
CA LEU A 134 9.25 7.97 -0.49
C LEU A 134 8.92 9.01 0.58
N ASP A 135 8.54 10.23 0.20
CA ASP A 135 8.14 11.30 1.12
C ASP A 135 6.94 10.90 2.00
N VAL A 136 5.94 10.24 1.43
CA VAL A 136 4.78 9.71 2.18
C VAL A 136 5.20 8.71 3.26
N LEU A 137 6.15 7.82 2.95
CA LEU A 137 6.70 6.87 3.91
C LEU A 137 7.50 7.58 4.99
N SER A 138 8.31 8.57 4.62
CA SER A 138 9.08 9.40 5.55
C SER A 138 8.16 10.13 6.55
N GLN A 139 7.09 10.75 6.07
CA GLN A 139 6.09 11.40 6.92
C GLN A 139 5.43 10.39 7.89
N GLY A 140 5.14 9.16 7.43
CA GLY A 140 4.63 8.09 8.29
C GLY A 140 5.62 7.71 9.40
N ARG A 141 6.89 7.60 9.05
CA ARG A 141 7.98 7.32 10.02
C ARG A 141 8.14 8.43 11.04
N GLU A 142 8.16 9.69 10.59
CA GLU A 142 8.24 10.88 11.46
C GLU A 142 7.05 10.98 12.41
N ALA A 143 5.87 10.54 11.97
CA ALA A 143 4.68 10.44 12.82
C ALA A 143 4.72 9.25 13.80
N GLY A 144 5.79 8.46 13.83
CA GLY A 144 6.01 7.35 14.75
C GLY A 144 5.28 6.06 14.38
N MET A 145 4.89 5.91 13.10
CA MET A 145 4.26 4.67 12.60
C MET A 145 5.31 3.59 12.29
N VAL A 146 4.94 2.33 12.42
CA VAL A 146 5.63 1.24 11.72
C VAL A 146 5.24 1.31 10.25
N THR A 147 6.21 1.47 9.37
CA THR A 147 5.98 1.73 7.95
C THR A 147 6.24 0.50 7.11
N LYS A 148 5.47 0.34 6.04
CA LYS A 148 5.57 -0.79 5.11
C LYS A 148 5.47 -0.34 3.67
N SER A 149 6.24 -0.99 2.80
CA SER A 149 6.16 -0.82 1.35
C SER A 149 6.27 -2.15 0.62
N ASN A 150 6.16 -2.11 -0.71
CA ASN A 150 6.21 -3.28 -1.56
C ASN A 150 6.95 -2.97 -2.87
N LEU A 151 7.68 -3.97 -3.38
CA LEU A 151 8.22 -4.03 -4.73
C LEU A 151 7.65 -5.24 -5.47
N ILE A 152 7.15 -5.03 -6.68
CA ILE A 152 6.66 -6.07 -7.58
C ILE A 152 7.69 -6.27 -8.68
N LEU A 153 8.21 -7.47 -8.82
CA LEU A 153 9.28 -7.82 -9.74
C LEU A 153 8.76 -8.53 -10.99
N GLY A 154 9.45 -8.37 -12.10
CA GLY A 154 9.12 -8.95 -13.39
C GLY A 154 8.42 -7.99 -14.34
N MET A 155 8.49 -6.68 -14.09
CA MET A 155 7.95 -5.62 -14.94
C MET A 155 9.03 -4.91 -15.77
N GLY A 156 10.28 -5.43 -15.80
CA GLY A 156 11.39 -4.90 -16.58
C GLY A 156 12.46 -4.14 -15.78
N GLU A 157 12.39 -4.23 -14.45
CA GLU A 157 13.45 -3.77 -13.54
C GLU A 157 14.70 -4.69 -13.63
N GLU A 158 15.86 -4.14 -13.29
CA GLU A 158 17.11 -4.86 -13.17
C GLU A 158 17.48 -5.03 -11.68
N ILE A 159 18.19 -6.11 -11.31
CA ILE A 159 18.54 -6.38 -9.92
C ILE A 159 19.28 -5.22 -9.23
N PRO A 160 20.26 -4.55 -9.85
CA PRO A 160 20.90 -3.39 -9.22
C PRO A 160 19.91 -2.25 -8.92
N GLU A 161 18.89 -2.06 -9.76
CA GLU A 161 17.84 -1.05 -9.53
C GLU A 161 16.94 -1.44 -8.34
N VAL A 162 16.65 -2.74 -8.20
CA VAL A 162 15.88 -3.26 -7.06
C VAL A 162 16.64 -3.05 -5.75
N LEU A 163 17.93 -3.36 -5.73
CA LEU A 163 18.78 -3.14 -4.56
C LEU A 163 18.86 -1.66 -4.18
N GLN A 164 18.98 -0.76 -5.16
CA GLN A 164 18.94 0.68 -4.92
C GLN A 164 17.55 1.12 -4.39
N ALA A 165 16.46 0.60 -4.93
CA ALA A 165 15.12 0.91 -4.45
C ALA A 165 14.87 0.41 -3.01
N LEU A 166 15.45 -0.74 -2.63
CA LEU A 166 15.43 -1.21 -1.24
C LEU A 166 16.19 -0.24 -0.33
N GLN A 167 17.36 0.27 -0.75
CA GLN A 167 18.10 1.26 0.01
C GLN A 167 17.32 2.58 0.14
N ASP A 168 16.78 3.10 -0.97
CA ASP A 168 16.00 4.33 -0.98
C ASP A 168 14.78 4.26 -0.03
N LEU A 169 14.07 3.12 -0.05
CA LEU A 169 12.92 2.86 0.81
C LEU A 169 13.31 2.79 2.29
N HIS A 170 14.41 2.11 2.60
CA HIS A 170 14.92 2.04 3.97
C HIS A 170 15.35 3.42 4.48
N ASP A 171 16.06 4.19 3.65
CA ASP A 171 16.51 5.56 3.98
C ASP A 171 15.31 6.51 4.17
N ALA A 172 14.21 6.30 3.44
CA ALA A 172 12.95 6.98 3.67
C ALA A 172 12.20 6.51 4.93
N GLY A 173 12.74 5.55 5.67
CA GLY A 173 12.20 5.08 6.95
C GLY A 173 11.21 3.93 6.85
N THR A 174 11.28 3.10 5.79
CA THR A 174 10.47 1.89 5.66
C THR A 174 11.00 0.78 6.57
N ASP A 175 10.15 0.30 7.48
CA ASP A 175 10.49 -0.77 8.44
C ASP A 175 10.27 -2.17 7.85
N ILE A 176 9.22 -2.35 7.05
CA ILE A 176 8.81 -3.66 6.50
C ILE A 176 8.75 -3.57 4.97
N ILE A 177 9.33 -4.55 4.31
CA ILE A 177 9.28 -4.66 2.86
C ILE A 177 8.65 -5.99 2.42
N THR A 178 7.80 -5.93 1.41
CA THR A 178 7.30 -7.09 0.69
C THR A 178 7.86 -7.09 -0.73
N ILE A 179 8.35 -8.23 -1.21
CA ILE A 179 8.89 -8.38 -2.56
C ILE A 179 8.14 -9.53 -3.23
N THR A 180 7.44 -9.24 -4.34
CA THR A 180 6.54 -10.21 -4.96
C THR A 180 6.74 -10.30 -6.47
N GLN A 181 6.34 -11.43 -7.08
CA GLN A 181 6.29 -11.60 -8.52
C GLN A 181 5.09 -10.87 -9.11
N TYR A 182 5.28 -10.13 -10.18
CA TYR A 182 4.20 -9.60 -11.00
C TYR A 182 3.43 -10.71 -11.69
N LEU A 183 2.12 -10.74 -11.49
CA LEU A 183 1.18 -11.59 -12.21
C LEU A 183 0.27 -10.72 -13.06
N ARG A 184 0.39 -10.83 -14.38
CA ARG A 184 -0.36 -10.02 -15.33
C ARG A 184 -1.85 -10.33 -15.26
N PRO A 185 -2.71 -9.35 -14.88
CA PRO A 185 -4.14 -9.62 -14.72
C PRO A 185 -4.88 -9.89 -16.03
N SER A 186 -4.50 -9.20 -17.12
CA SER A 186 -5.11 -9.40 -18.45
C SER A 186 -4.17 -8.91 -19.56
N PRO A 187 -4.43 -9.25 -20.85
CA PRO A 187 -3.59 -8.83 -21.98
C PRO A 187 -3.45 -7.31 -22.16
N ARG A 188 -4.35 -6.50 -21.58
CA ARG A 188 -4.28 -5.03 -21.64
C ARG A 188 -3.30 -4.40 -20.64
N HIS A 189 -2.85 -5.18 -19.64
CA HIS A 189 -1.90 -4.72 -18.63
C HIS A 189 -0.46 -4.94 -19.08
N HIS A 190 0.48 -4.35 -18.36
CA HIS A 190 1.91 -4.53 -18.59
C HIS A 190 2.25 -6.03 -18.74
N PRO A 191 3.06 -6.45 -19.71
CA PRO A 191 3.45 -7.85 -19.83
C PRO A 191 4.35 -8.26 -18.66
N VAL A 192 4.39 -9.58 -18.38
CA VAL A 192 5.45 -10.13 -17.54
C VAL A 192 6.72 -10.15 -18.38
N GLU A 193 7.70 -9.31 -18.04
CA GLU A 193 8.97 -9.22 -18.76
C GLU A 193 9.91 -10.37 -18.40
N ARG A 194 9.83 -10.84 -17.16
CA ARG A 194 10.55 -12.04 -16.70
C ARG A 194 9.86 -12.69 -15.50
N TRP A 195 10.09 -13.98 -15.35
CA TRP A 195 9.76 -14.74 -14.15
C TRP A 195 10.98 -14.77 -13.25
N VAL A 196 10.84 -14.19 -12.05
CA VAL A 196 11.89 -14.14 -11.03
C VAL A 196 12.07 -15.54 -10.45
N LYS A 197 13.31 -15.98 -10.33
CA LYS A 197 13.61 -17.30 -9.77
C LYS A 197 13.46 -17.28 -8.25
N PRO A 198 13.02 -18.39 -7.61
CA PRO A 198 12.94 -18.46 -6.14
C PRO A 198 14.23 -18.06 -5.43
N GLN A 199 15.40 -18.42 -5.99
CA GLN A 199 16.69 -18.06 -5.43
C GLN A 199 16.93 -16.55 -5.39
N GLU A 200 16.43 -15.79 -6.39
CA GLU A 200 16.57 -14.33 -6.41
C GLU A 200 15.76 -13.68 -5.28
N PHE A 201 14.59 -14.23 -4.92
CA PHE A 201 13.81 -13.75 -3.76
C PHE A 201 14.58 -13.98 -2.46
N VAL A 202 15.26 -15.13 -2.31
CA VAL A 202 16.10 -15.40 -1.14
C VAL A 202 17.24 -14.39 -1.06
N GLU A 203 17.93 -14.12 -2.17
CA GLU A 203 19.06 -13.17 -2.23
C GLU A 203 18.60 -11.74 -1.93
N LEU A 204 17.43 -11.32 -2.46
CA LEU A 204 16.85 -10.01 -2.18
C LEU A 204 16.38 -9.89 -0.73
N SER A 205 15.82 -10.97 -0.15
CA SER A 205 15.47 -11.01 1.27
C SER A 205 16.70 -10.80 2.16
N GLN A 206 17.78 -11.53 1.88
CA GLN A 206 19.03 -11.37 2.60
C GLN A 206 19.62 -9.96 2.48
N ALA A 207 19.60 -9.39 1.26
CA ALA A 207 20.06 -8.02 1.04
C ALA A 207 19.21 -7.00 1.83
N ALA A 208 17.89 -7.18 1.87
CA ALA A 208 17.01 -6.31 2.66
C ALA A 208 17.27 -6.45 4.18
N GLU A 209 17.49 -7.66 4.67
CA GLU A 209 17.88 -7.89 6.08
C GLU A 209 19.23 -7.23 6.41
N GLU A 210 20.22 -7.31 5.51
CA GLU A 210 21.54 -6.66 5.66
C GLU A 210 21.42 -5.12 5.63
N ILE A 211 20.50 -4.54 4.85
CA ILE A 211 20.20 -3.11 4.85
C ILE A 211 19.63 -2.67 6.20
N GLY A 212 18.87 -3.54 6.89
CA GLY A 212 18.35 -3.27 8.23
C GLY A 212 16.85 -3.23 8.36
N TYR A 213 16.09 -3.76 7.39
CA TYR A 213 14.64 -3.90 7.52
C TYR A 213 14.24 -4.75 8.74
N LEU A 214 13.20 -4.32 9.45
CA LEU A 214 12.67 -5.05 10.61
C LEU A 214 11.86 -6.29 10.21
N GLY A 215 11.30 -6.29 9.01
CA GLY A 215 10.55 -7.40 8.45
C GLY A 215 10.68 -7.46 6.93
N VAL A 216 10.94 -8.66 6.41
CA VAL A 216 11.04 -8.93 4.97
C VAL A 216 10.12 -10.10 4.62
N LEU A 217 9.29 -9.90 3.59
CA LEU A 217 8.45 -10.94 2.99
C LEU A 217 8.80 -11.00 1.49
N ALA A 218 9.45 -12.08 1.06
CA ALA A 218 9.90 -12.25 -0.31
C ALA A 218 9.61 -13.66 -0.84
#